data_e7aa377e4da792c5c6de1a1c21cc0311
#
_entry.id   e7aa377e4da792c5c6de1a1c21cc0311
#
_cell.length_a   1.000
_cell.length_b   1.000
_cell.length_c   1.000
_cell.angle_alpha   90.00
_cell.angle_beta   90.00
_cell.angle_gamma   90.00
#
_symmetry.space_group_name_H-M   'P 1'
#
loop_
_entity.id
_entity.type
_entity.pdbx_description
1 polymer ?
#
loop_
_entity_poly.entity_id
_entity_poly.type
_entity_poly.pdbx_seq_one_letter_code
_entity_poly.pdbx_strand_id
1 'polypeptide(L)'
;VWSIVIAGTLVNLLVIGAEWKQLDSLTATLTLAGVILSIIWAKLRGISVSDPFVLASFAVFFKGIPQITLAWLIFQEGGDGLSSYAVLFGHVIIGLRLFQIGLSIREAGWDKNRRCIFLGEAANGLSWLIATMVWLLV
;
A
#
# COMPACT_ATOMS: atom_id res chain seq x y z
N VAL A 1 -14.99 -4.07 -2.33
CA VAL A 1 -13.95 -4.69 -3.18
C VAL A 1 -12.74 -5.10 -2.33
N TRP A 2 -12.06 -4.20 -1.61
CA TRP A 2 -10.86 -4.50 -0.83
C TRP A 2 -11.06 -5.56 0.26
N SER A 3 -12.21 -5.55 0.95
CA SER A 3 -12.54 -6.56 1.96
C SER A 3 -12.57 -7.97 1.39
N ILE A 4 -13.04 -8.13 0.14
CA ILE A 4 -13.08 -9.42 -0.56
C ILE A 4 -11.67 -9.86 -0.94
N VAL A 5 -10.84 -8.94 -1.42
CA VAL A 5 -9.44 -9.23 -1.75
C VAL A 5 -8.67 -9.68 -0.51
N ILE A 6 -8.80 -8.94 0.61
CA ILE A 6 -8.14 -9.29 1.87
C ILE A 6 -8.62 -10.66 2.37
N ALA A 7 -9.94 -10.91 2.40
CA ALA A 7 -10.49 -12.18 2.82
C ALA A 7 -10.01 -13.33 1.92
N GLY A 8 -10.02 -13.14 0.59
CA GLY A 8 -9.53 -14.13 -0.36
C GLY A 8 -8.03 -14.42 -0.18
N THR A 9 -7.23 -13.41 0.08
CA THR A 9 -5.79 -13.59 0.36
C THR A 9 -5.57 -14.36 1.66
N LEU A 10 -6.29 -14.03 2.73
CA LEU A 10 -6.19 -14.74 4.01
C LEU A 10 -6.60 -16.20 3.89
N VAL A 11 -7.71 -16.48 3.19
CA VAL A 11 -8.15 -17.86 2.92
C VAL A 11 -7.10 -18.62 2.12
N ASN A 12 -6.53 -17.99 1.08
CA ASN A 12 -5.49 -18.61 0.27
C ASN A 12 -4.23 -18.94 1.11
N LEU A 13 -3.78 -18.02 1.97
CA LEU A 13 -2.65 -18.27 2.87
C LEU A 13 -2.93 -19.41 3.85
N LEU A 14 -4.15 -19.54 4.36
CA LEU A 14 -4.55 -20.66 5.22
C LEU A 14 -4.57 -21.98 4.45
N VAL A 15 -5.05 -21.99 3.21
CA VAL A 15 -5.13 -23.20 2.36
C VAL A 15 -3.73 -23.73 2.00
N ILE A 16 -2.77 -22.84 1.73
CA ILE A 16 -1.39 -23.24 1.43
C ILE A 16 -0.55 -23.57 2.67
N GLY A 17 -1.15 -23.44 3.88
CA GLY A 17 -0.46 -23.73 5.14
C GLY A 17 0.67 -22.75 5.45
N ALA A 18 0.54 -21.48 5.03
CA ALA A 18 1.54 -20.46 5.32
C ALA A 18 1.66 -20.23 6.84
N GLU A 19 2.88 -20.32 7.36
CA GLU A 19 3.16 -20.03 8.75
C GLU A 19 3.18 -18.52 9.00
N TRP A 20 2.53 -18.08 10.08
CA TRP A 20 2.53 -16.69 10.51
C TRP A 20 3.85 -16.34 11.20
N LYS A 21 4.65 -15.51 10.56
CA LYS A 21 5.95 -15.07 11.09
C LYS A 21 5.83 -13.82 11.94
N GLN A 22 6.87 -13.52 12.73
CA GLN A 22 6.94 -12.31 13.56
C GLN A 22 6.82 -11.03 12.71
N LEU A 23 7.39 -11.01 11.52
CA LEU A 23 7.31 -9.88 10.59
C LEU A 23 5.87 -9.62 10.11
N ASP A 24 5.06 -10.68 9.95
CA ASP A 24 3.64 -10.55 9.58
C ASP A 24 2.85 -9.87 10.72
N SER A 25 3.14 -10.27 11.97
CA SER A 25 2.56 -9.62 13.16
C SER A 25 2.95 -8.16 13.25
N LEU A 26 4.20 -7.82 13.00
CA LEU A 26 4.69 -6.44 13.00
C LEU A 26 4.00 -5.63 11.90
N THR A 27 3.94 -6.16 10.68
CA THR A 27 3.28 -5.54 9.52
C THR A 27 1.81 -5.26 9.81
N ALA A 28 1.09 -6.26 10.32
CA ALA A 28 -0.32 -6.12 10.68
C ALA A 28 -0.53 -5.07 11.78
N THR A 29 0.31 -5.12 12.83
CA THR A 29 0.23 -4.18 13.96
C THR A 29 0.49 -2.74 13.50
N LEU A 30 1.54 -2.49 12.74
CA LEU A 30 1.86 -1.15 12.24
C LEU A 30 0.77 -0.62 11.30
N THR A 31 0.25 -1.46 10.42
CA THR A 31 -0.84 -1.09 9.51
C THR A 31 -2.09 -0.71 10.27
N LEU A 32 -2.53 -1.54 11.22
CA LEU A 32 -3.72 -1.28 12.02
C LEU A 32 -3.54 -0.07 12.93
N ALA A 33 -2.37 0.07 13.58
CA ALA A 33 -2.06 1.22 14.41
C ALA A 33 -2.14 2.52 13.59
N GLY A 34 -1.57 2.56 12.38
CA GLY A 34 -1.64 3.72 11.50
C GLY A 34 -3.08 4.09 11.11
N VAL A 35 -3.91 3.10 10.79
CA VAL A 35 -5.33 3.32 10.49
C VAL A 35 -6.09 3.86 11.71
N ILE A 36 -5.89 3.24 12.89
CA ILE A 36 -6.53 3.67 14.14
C ILE A 36 -6.13 5.10 14.50
N LEU A 37 -4.82 5.41 14.43
CA LEU A 37 -4.32 6.76 14.69
C LEU A 37 -4.90 7.79 13.71
N SER A 38 -5.08 7.43 12.45
CA SER A 38 -5.72 8.29 11.45
C SER A 38 -7.19 8.58 11.81
N ILE A 39 -7.93 7.57 12.30
CA ILE A 39 -9.32 7.73 12.75
C ILE A 39 -9.39 8.61 14.00
N ILE A 40 -8.52 8.36 14.99
CA ILE A 40 -8.45 9.16 16.22
C ILE A 40 -8.13 10.62 15.87
N TRP A 41 -7.12 10.84 15.03
CA TRP A 41 -6.75 12.18 14.58
C TRP A 41 -7.90 12.90 13.86
N ALA A 42 -8.60 12.21 12.97
CA ALA A 42 -9.78 12.76 12.27
C ALA A 42 -10.86 13.18 13.27
N LYS A 43 -11.19 12.31 14.23
CA LYS A 43 -12.17 12.61 15.28
C LYS A 43 -11.77 13.81 16.15
N LEU A 44 -10.50 13.89 16.57
CA LEU A 44 -10.00 15.02 17.37
C LEU A 44 -10.05 16.34 16.60
N ARG A 45 -9.97 16.30 15.28
CA ARG A 45 -10.08 17.48 14.40
C ARG A 45 -11.49 17.76 13.90
N GLY A 46 -12.48 16.97 14.29
CA GLY A 46 -13.86 17.10 13.78
C GLY A 46 -13.98 16.80 12.29
N ILE A 47 -13.06 16.02 11.73
CA ILE A 47 -13.02 15.65 10.32
C ILE A 47 -13.73 14.30 10.16
N SER A 48 -14.56 14.17 9.12
CA SER A 48 -15.21 12.90 8.79
C SER A 48 -14.19 11.82 8.43
N VAL A 49 -14.42 10.58 8.85
CA VAL A 49 -13.61 9.43 8.43
C VAL A 49 -13.67 9.21 6.90
N SER A 50 -14.73 9.70 6.24
CA SER A 50 -14.86 9.67 4.77
C SER A 50 -14.12 10.82 4.07
N ASP A 51 -13.42 11.68 4.81
CA ASP A 51 -12.62 12.76 4.22
C ASP A 51 -11.51 12.17 3.33
N PRO A 52 -11.28 12.73 2.14
CA PRO A 52 -10.27 12.23 1.20
C PRO A 52 -8.87 12.08 1.80
N PHE A 53 -8.49 12.97 2.73
CA PHE A 53 -7.19 12.88 3.41
C PHE A 53 -7.11 11.64 4.33
N VAL A 54 -8.17 11.35 5.09
CA VAL A 54 -8.23 10.16 5.97
C VAL A 54 -8.21 8.88 5.14
N LEU A 55 -8.97 8.84 4.05
CA LEU A 55 -8.97 7.70 3.13
C LEU A 55 -7.62 7.50 2.43
N ALA A 56 -6.92 8.60 2.08
CA ALA A 56 -5.57 8.52 1.53
C ALA A 56 -4.57 7.98 2.56
N SER A 57 -4.66 8.39 3.84
CA SER A 57 -3.82 7.83 4.89
C SER A 57 -4.03 6.34 5.08
N PHE A 58 -5.27 5.84 5.00
CA PHE A 58 -5.53 4.39 5.01
C PHE A 58 -4.83 3.68 3.85
N ALA A 59 -4.91 4.25 2.64
CA ALA A 59 -4.24 3.67 1.47
C ALA A 59 -2.72 3.61 1.66
N VAL A 60 -2.10 4.64 2.26
CA VAL A 60 -0.67 4.64 2.58
C VAL A 60 -0.32 3.53 3.57
N PHE A 61 -1.08 3.37 4.66
CA PHE A 61 -0.80 2.32 5.65
C PHE A 61 -1.06 0.92 5.11
N PHE A 62 -2.16 0.68 4.38
CA PHE A 62 -2.47 -0.63 3.83
C PHE A 62 -1.58 -1.06 2.66
N LYS A 63 -0.97 -0.14 1.94
CA LYS A 63 -0.09 -0.44 0.81
C LYS A 63 1.37 -0.25 1.17
N GLY A 64 1.73 0.87 1.77
CA GLY A 64 3.11 1.25 2.02
C GLY A 64 3.79 0.39 3.07
N ILE A 65 3.13 0.11 4.21
CA ILE A 65 3.74 -0.72 5.27
C ILE A 65 4.06 -2.13 4.78
N PRO A 66 3.13 -2.89 4.15
CA PRO A 66 3.45 -4.21 3.61
C PRO A 66 4.58 -4.18 2.57
N GLN A 67 4.68 -3.14 1.76
CA GLN A 67 5.75 -3.03 0.76
C GLN A 67 7.11 -2.72 1.39
N ILE A 68 7.15 -1.90 2.44
CA ILE A 68 8.39 -1.62 3.19
C ILE A 68 8.82 -2.87 3.97
N THR A 69 7.90 -3.61 4.57
CA THR A 69 8.24 -4.88 5.23
C THR A 69 8.67 -5.94 4.23
N LEU A 70 8.11 -5.96 3.01
CA LEU A 70 8.58 -6.80 1.92
C LEU A 70 10.03 -6.43 1.54
N ALA A 71 10.34 -5.14 1.39
CA ALA A 71 11.70 -4.69 1.11
C ALA A 71 12.69 -5.14 2.20
N TRP A 72 12.28 -5.07 3.46
CA TRP A 72 13.07 -5.56 4.59
C TRP A 72 13.29 -7.07 4.53
N LEU A 73 12.26 -7.84 4.22
CA LEU A 73 12.34 -9.29 4.05
C LEU A 73 13.31 -9.68 2.93
N ILE A 74 13.19 -9.01 1.78
CA ILE A 74 14.09 -9.22 0.64
C ILE A 74 15.55 -8.93 1.04
N PHE A 75 15.77 -7.87 1.80
CA PHE A 75 17.10 -7.51 2.28
C PHE A 75 17.71 -8.56 3.22
N GLN A 76 16.88 -9.20 4.05
CA GLN A 76 17.33 -10.20 5.03
C GLN A 76 17.48 -11.62 4.45
N GLU A 77 16.51 -12.04 3.64
CA GLU A 77 16.38 -13.45 3.20
C GLU A 77 16.76 -13.63 1.72
N GLY A 78 17.02 -12.52 0.99
CA GLY A 78 17.21 -12.54 -0.45
C GLY A 78 15.91 -12.43 -1.25
N GLY A 79 16.06 -12.21 -2.55
CA GLY A 79 14.92 -11.97 -3.47
C GLY A 79 14.41 -13.19 -4.24
N ASP A 80 14.89 -14.38 -3.95
CA ASP A 80 14.64 -15.59 -4.76
C ASP A 80 13.16 -15.98 -4.91
N GLY A 81 12.31 -15.58 -3.95
CA GLY A 81 10.87 -15.85 -4.00
C GLY A 81 10.05 -14.80 -4.78
N LEU A 82 10.65 -13.71 -5.23
CA LEU A 82 9.93 -12.62 -5.89
C LEU A 82 10.00 -12.77 -7.42
N SER A 83 8.84 -12.93 -8.04
CA SER A 83 8.74 -13.04 -9.50
C SER A 83 9.01 -11.70 -10.19
N SER A 84 9.93 -11.67 -11.16
CA SER A 84 10.19 -10.49 -12.02
C SER A 84 8.93 -9.98 -12.71
N TYR A 85 8.03 -10.89 -13.10
CA TYR A 85 6.73 -10.52 -13.68
C TYR A 85 5.84 -9.79 -12.66
N ALA A 86 5.81 -10.24 -11.40
CA ALA A 86 5.03 -9.56 -10.35
C ALA A 86 5.56 -8.15 -10.11
N VAL A 87 6.89 -7.98 -10.09
CA VAL A 87 7.53 -6.66 -9.96
C VAL A 87 7.18 -5.77 -11.14
N LEU A 88 7.32 -6.25 -12.37
CA LEU A 88 6.99 -5.49 -13.58
C LEU A 88 5.51 -5.08 -13.62
N PHE A 89 4.59 -6.03 -13.41
CA PHE A 89 3.16 -5.74 -13.39
C PHE A 89 2.78 -4.76 -12.29
N GLY A 90 3.42 -4.83 -11.12
CA GLY A 90 3.22 -3.87 -10.05
C GLY A 90 3.53 -2.44 -10.51
N HIS A 91 4.67 -2.21 -11.17
CA HIS A 91 5.04 -0.91 -11.72
C HIS A 91 4.09 -0.45 -12.84
N VAL A 92 3.71 -1.36 -13.74
CA VAL A 92 2.75 -1.04 -14.83
C VAL A 92 1.41 -0.58 -14.27
N ILE A 93 0.86 -1.32 -13.29
CA ILE A 93 -0.43 -0.98 -12.67
C ILE A 93 -0.36 0.37 -11.95
N ILE A 94 0.70 0.63 -11.17
CA ILE A 94 0.90 1.91 -10.49
C ILE A 94 1.05 3.04 -11.50
N GLY A 95 1.84 2.84 -12.56
CA GLY A 95 2.03 3.81 -13.64
C GLY A 95 0.72 4.15 -14.36
N LEU A 96 -0.07 3.15 -14.73
CA LEU A 96 -1.39 3.34 -15.32
C LEU A 96 -2.33 4.11 -14.39
N ARG A 97 -2.28 3.81 -13.08
CA ARG A 97 -3.10 4.49 -12.10
C ARG A 97 -2.71 5.97 -11.95
N LEU A 98 -1.42 6.25 -11.86
CA LEU A 98 -0.91 7.64 -11.83
C LEU A 98 -1.26 8.39 -13.10
N PHE A 99 -1.18 7.73 -14.26
CA PHE A 99 -1.59 8.31 -15.54
C PHE A 99 -3.08 8.66 -15.55
N GLN A 100 -3.97 7.75 -15.12
CA GLN A 100 -5.41 8.02 -15.01
C GLN A 100 -5.70 9.21 -14.08
N ILE A 101 -5.00 9.30 -12.94
CA ILE A 101 -5.13 10.42 -12.02
C ILE A 101 -4.66 11.71 -12.70
N GLY A 102 -3.54 11.67 -13.41
CA GLY A 102 -3.01 12.80 -14.18
C GLY A 102 -4.00 13.32 -15.23
N LEU A 103 -4.66 12.42 -15.97
CA LEU A 103 -5.72 12.80 -16.91
C LEU A 103 -6.90 13.47 -16.20
N SER A 104 -7.37 12.89 -15.10
CA SER A 104 -8.45 13.47 -14.29
C SER A 104 -8.11 14.86 -13.75
N ILE A 105 -6.86 15.08 -13.36
CA ILE A 105 -6.37 16.39 -12.92
C ILE A 105 -6.35 17.38 -14.08
N ARG A 106 -5.89 16.95 -15.25
CA ARG A 106 -5.86 17.79 -16.47
C ARG A 106 -7.25 18.24 -16.88
N GLU A 107 -8.25 17.35 -16.79
CA GLU A 107 -9.62 17.63 -17.21
C GLU A 107 -10.39 18.50 -16.21
N ALA A 108 -10.24 18.26 -14.94
CA ALA A 108 -11.09 18.85 -13.90
C ALA A 108 -10.30 19.62 -12.81
N GLY A 109 -8.99 19.80 -12.99
CA GLY A 109 -8.12 20.58 -12.09
C GLY A 109 -7.74 19.86 -10.80
N TRP A 110 -6.91 20.53 -10.00
CA TRP A 110 -6.44 20.08 -8.71
C TRP A 110 -7.43 20.42 -7.60
N ASP A 111 -8.31 19.49 -7.25
CA ASP A 111 -9.12 19.57 -6.03
C ASP A 111 -8.51 18.76 -4.86
N LYS A 112 -9.08 18.89 -3.66
CA LYS A 112 -8.63 18.17 -2.47
C LYS A 112 -8.65 16.66 -2.66
N ASN A 113 -9.70 16.12 -3.28
CA ASN A 113 -9.86 14.68 -3.48
C ASN A 113 -8.77 14.13 -4.40
N ARG A 114 -8.53 14.77 -5.56
CA ARG A 114 -7.50 14.36 -6.52
C ARG A 114 -6.10 14.46 -5.95
N ARG A 115 -5.82 15.52 -5.17
CA ARG A 115 -4.53 15.65 -4.45
C ARG A 115 -4.30 14.49 -3.50
N CYS A 116 -5.30 14.14 -2.69
CA CYS A 116 -5.19 13.05 -1.73
C CYS A 116 -5.02 11.69 -2.41
N ILE A 117 -5.77 11.43 -3.49
CA ILE A 117 -5.64 10.20 -4.29
C ILE A 117 -4.24 10.13 -4.92
N PHE A 118 -3.75 11.24 -5.50
CA PHE A 118 -2.42 11.30 -6.10
C PHE A 118 -1.32 11.02 -5.06
N LEU A 119 -1.38 11.67 -3.90
CA LEU A 119 -0.40 11.45 -2.83
C LEU A 119 -0.41 10.01 -2.32
N GLY A 120 -1.59 9.41 -2.15
CA GLY A 120 -1.71 8.02 -1.74
C GLY A 120 -1.11 7.04 -2.77
N GLU A 121 -1.32 7.31 -4.06
CA GLU A 121 -0.79 6.45 -5.13
C GLU A 121 0.71 6.72 -5.40
N ALA A 122 1.17 7.95 -5.22
CA ALA A 122 2.59 8.28 -5.28
C ALA A 122 3.38 7.62 -4.13
N ALA A 123 2.83 7.64 -2.91
CA ALA A 123 3.42 6.93 -1.78
C ALA A 123 3.47 5.41 -2.01
N ASN A 124 2.41 4.82 -2.58
CA ASN A 124 2.39 3.43 -3.01
C ASN A 124 3.48 3.13 -4.05
N GLY A 125 3.63 3.98 -5.06
CA GLY A 125 4.66 3.84 -6.09
C GLY A 125 6.07 3.95 -5.52
N LEU A 126 6.29 4.90 -4.61
CA LEU A 126 7.58 5.09 -3.96
C LEU A 126 7.98 3.87 -3.11
N SER A 127 7.07 3.35 -2.29
CA SER A 127 7.36 2.17 -1.47
C SER A 127 7.62 0.93 -2.32
N TRP A 128 6.90 0.77 -3.45
CA TRP A 128 7.15 -0.32 -4.40
C TRP A 128 8.49 -0.16 -5.12
N LEU A 129 8.87 1.07 -5.46
CA LEU A 129 10.19 1.37 -6.04
C LEU A 129 11.31 1.01 -5.05
N ILE A 130 11.16 1.36 -3.78
CA ILE A 130 12.14 0.99 -2.74
C ILE A 130 12.28 -0.53 -2.66
N ALA A 131 11.17 -1.27 -2.59
CA ALA A 131 11.20 -2.72 -2.57
C ALA A 131 11.90 -3.32 -3.81
N THR A 132 11.64 -2.76 -4.99
CA THR A 132 12.27 -3.17 -6.24
C THR A 132 13.79 -2.86 -6.25
N MET A 133 14.19 -1.71 -5.76
CA MET A 133 15.62 -1.36 -5.66
C MET A 133 16.35 -2.30 -4.73
N VAL A 134 15.77 -2.62 -3.57
CA VAL A 134 16.37 -3.61 -2.65
C VAL A 134 16.48 -4.96 -3.34
N TRP A 135 15.43 -5.42 -4.03
CA TRP A 135 15.44 -6.69 -4.77
C TRP A 135 16.51 -6.77 -5.87
N LEU A 136 16.81 -5.65 -6.53
CA LEU A 136 17.85 -5.61 -7.57
C LEU A 136 19.28 -5.56 -7.01
N LEU A 137 19.44 -5.19 -5.73
CA LEU A 137 20.75 -5.04 -5.08
C LEU A 137 21.18 -6.28 -4.29
N VAL A 138 20.26 -7.20 -4.04
CA VAL A 138 20.50 -8.44 -3.27
C VAL A 138 20.49 -9.64 -4.19
#